data_417a9249d887f6474d5a61814e73d7ca
#
_entry.id   417a9249d887f6474d5a61814e73d7ca
#
_cell.length_a   1.000
_cell.length_b   1.000
_cell.length_c   1.000
_cell.angle_alpha   90.00
_cell.angle_beta   90.00
_cell.angle_gamma   90.00
#
_symmetry.space_group_name_H-M   'P 1'
#
loop_
_entity.id
_entity.type
_entity.pdbx_description
1 polymer ?
#
loop_
_entity_poly.entity_id
_entity_poly.type
_entity_poly.pdbx_seq_one_letter_code
_entity_poly.pdbx_strand_id
1 'polypeptide(L)'
;GSDNYETIKEQLENGAELDNCQYIGTWFIEDPVRNDVPDAIKKCYGAGIDVVMMTGDNLKTGTEIARQAGFKNIWAIEAKDFEEAIKNKQNGREFPNVIARCTPTNKLDILKWAQDKKYVCAMTGDGVNDSPSLNHADVGIAMGSGTSVAKEASDIILLDDAFPSIVTGVKWGRSLFKNI
;
A
#
# COMPACT_ATOMS: atom_id res chain seq x y z
N GLY A 1 -33.65 -23.68 8.28
CA GLY A 1 -33.88 -23.37 7.00
C GLY A 1 -33.52 -21.96 6.57
N SER A 2 -33.86 -21.61 5.35
CA SER A 2 -33.60 -20.31 4.73
C SER A 2 -34.30 -19.14 5.44
N ASP A 3 -35.44 -19.38 6.06
CA ASP A 3 -36.26 -18.35 6.70
C ASP A 3 -35.61 -17.72 7.94
N ASN A 4 -34.64 -18.40 8.52
CA ASN A 4 -33.91 -17.92 9.70
C ASN A 4 -32.75 -16.98 9.33
N TYR A 5 -32.20 -17.09 8.13
CA TYR A 5 -31.06 -16.28 7.70
C TYR A 5 -31.45 -14.81 7.46
N GLU A 6 -32.53 -14.56 6.72
CA GLU A 6 -32.96 -13.19 6.40
C GLU A 6 -33.43 -12.46 7.67
N THR A 7 -34.11 -13.15 8.60
CA THR A 7 -34.53 -12.60 9.87
C THR A 7 -33.32 -12.23 10.76
N ILE A 8 -32.30 -13.10 10.82
CA ILE A 8 -31.08 -12.84 11.60
C ILE A 8 -30.29 -11.69 10.97
N LYS A 9 -30.20 -11.63 9.63
CA LYS A 9 -29.52 -10.56 8.93
C LYS A 9 -30.16 -9.20 9.20
N GLU A 10 -31.48 -9.12 9.12
CA GLU A 10 -32.24 -7.89 9.43
C GLU A 10 -32.06 -7.44 10.89
N GLN A 11 -32.03 -8.38 11.82
CA GLN A 11 -31.77 -8.10 13.25
C GLN A 11 -30.35 -7.55 13.46
N LEU A 12 -29.33 -8.13 12.80
CA LEU A 12 -27.94 -7.66 12.89
C LEU A 12 -27.74 -6.26 12.26
N GLU A 13 -28.38 -6.01 11.11
CA GLU A 13 -28.34 -4.70 10.45
C GLU A 13 -28.99 -3.60 11.30
N ASN A 14 -29.99 -3.96 12.12
CA ASN A 14 -30.65 -3.06 13.06
C ASN A 14 -29.94 -2.96 14.42
N GLY A 15 -28.77 -3.58 14.59
CA GLY A 15 -27.99 -3.50 15.83
C GLY A 15 -28.56 -4.29 17.00
N ALA A 16 -29.44 -5.27 16.75
CA ALA A 16 -29.98 -6.13 17.77
C ALA A 16 -28.94 -7.12 18.31
N GLU A 17 -28.91 -7.33 19.64
CA GLU A 17 -28.17 -8.43 20.23
C GLU A 17 -28.87 -9.75 19.93
N LEU A 18 -28.12 -10.74 19.46
CA LEU A 18 -28.64 -12.07 19.18
C LEU A 18 -28.62 -12.92 20.46
N ASP A 19 -29.78 -13.18 21.00
CA ASP A 19 -29.94 -14.12 22.12
C ASP A 19 -29.82 -15.58 21.64
N ASN A 20 -29.21 -16.43 22.45
CA ASN A 20 -29.08 -17.87 22.22
C ASN A 20 -28.23 -18.28 20.97
N CYS A 21 -27.22 -17.48 20.61
CA CYS A 21 -26.27 -17.87 19.58
C CYS A 21 -25.26 -18.89 20.12
N GLN A 22 -25.09 -19.99 19.40
CA GLN A 22 -24.03 -20.96 19.68
C GLN A 22 -22.81 -20.62 18.83
N TYR A 23 -21.64 -20.46 19.47
CA TYR A 23 -20.38 -20.31 18.74
C TYR A 23 -20.06 -21.61 17.99
N ILE A 24 -19.99 -21.53 16.65
CA ILE A 24 -19.71 -22.67 15.79
C ILE A 24 -18.22 -22.69 15.40
N GLY A 25 -17.62 -21.51 15.25
CA GLY A 25 -16.21 -21.40 14.85
C GLY A 25 -15.86 -20.02 14.35
N THR A 26 -14.58 -19.80 14.12
CA THR A 26 -14.03 -18.58 13.55
C THR A 26 -13.36 -18.89 12.21
N TRP A 27 -13.67 -18.14 11.20
CA TRP A 27 -13.00 -18.19 9.91
C TRP A 27 -11.89 -17.13 9.90
N PHE A 28 -10.67 -17.55 9.59
CA PHE A 28 -9.56 -16.65 9.36
C PHE A 28 -9.42 -16.45 7.85
N ILE A 29 -9.57 -15.19 7.41
CA ILE A 29 -9.41 -14.81 6.00
C ILE A 29 -8.14 -13.95 5.93
N GLU A 30 -7.18 -14.41 5.16
CA GLU A 30 -5.91 -13.72 4.92
C GLU A 30 -5.66 -13.65 3.42
N ASP A 31 -5.23 -12.48 2.93
CA ASP A 31 -4.66 -12.32 1.59
C ASP A 31 -3.14 -12.28 1.74
N PRO A 32 -2.43 -13.39 1.45
CA PRO A 32 -1.00 -13.48 1.71
C PRO A 32 -0.20 -12.61 0.75
N VAL A 33 0.91 -12.07 1.25
CA VAL A 33 1.90 -11.39 0.39
C VAL A 33 2.44 -12.38 -0.64
N ARG A 34 2.50 -11.96 -1.92
CA ARG A 34 3.05 -12.79 -2.99
C ARG A 34 4.51 -13.16 -2.70
N ASN A 35 4.90 -14.39 -3.03
CA ASN A 35 6.21 -14.95 -2.70
C ASN A 35 7.41 -14.21 -3.30
N ASP A 36 7.20 -13.48 -4.38
CA ASP A 36 8.23 -12.73 -5.12
C ASP A 36 8.46 -11.31 -4.60
N VAL A 37 7.54 -10.78 -3.77
CA VAL A 37 7.60 -9.42 -3.23
C VAL A 37 8.79 -9.21 -2.29
N PRO A 38 9.10 -10.10 -1.33
CA PRO A 38 10.22 -9.89 -0.42
C PRO A 38 11.57 -9.75 -1.12
N ASP A 39 11.81 -10.55 -2.17
CA ASP A 39 13.03 -10.45 -2.96
C ASP A 39 13.10 -9.16 -3.79
N ALA A 40 11.97 -8.68 -4.29
CA ALA A 40 11.90 -7.41 -4.99
C ALA A 40 12.16 -6.22 -4.06
N ILE A 41 11.57 -6.21 -2.86
CA ILE A 41 11.84 -5.20 -1.81
C ILE A 41 13.32 -5.19 -1.44
N LYS A 42 13.93 -6.37 -1.25
CA LYS A 42 15.36 -6.49 -0.97
C LYS A 42 16.23 -5.89 -2.08
N LYS A 43 15.86 -6.09 -3.35
CA LYS A 43 16.54 -5.50 -4.50
C LYS A 43 16.39 -3.97 -4.54
N CYS A 44 15.22 -3.44 -4.19
CA CYS A 44 15.00 -2.00 -4.04
C CYS A 44 15.99 -1.40 -3.03
N TYR A 45 16.07 -1.97 -1.83
CA TYR A 45 17.02 -1.52 -0.81
C TYR A 45 18.49 -1.62 -1.28
N GLY A 46 18.83 -2.72 -1.97
CA GLY A 46 20.17 -2.89 -2.55
C GLY A 46 20.51 -1.87 -3.65
N ALA A 47 19.50 -1.28 -4.26
CA ALA A 47 19.62 -0.23 -5.28
C ALA A 47 19.52 1.20 -4.70
N GLY A 48 19.48 1.34 -3.37
CA GLY A 48 19.33 2.62 -2.68
C GLY A 48 17.92 3.23 -2.82
N ILE A 49 16.89 2.39 -3.05
CA ILE A 49 15.50 2.81 -3.15
C ILE A 49 14.81 2.49 -1.83
N ASP A 50 14.29 3.50 -1.16
CA ASP A 50 13.40 3.32 -0.03
C ASP A 50 12.00 2.92 -0.51
N VAL A 51 11.38 1.98 0.22
CA VAL A 51 10.03 1.52 -0.07
C VAL A 51 9.12 1.93 1.07
N VAL A 52 8.02 2.59 0.73
CA VAL A 52 6.99 3.05 1.67
C VAL A 52 5.66 2.39 1.30
N MET A 53 5.01 1.79 2.27
CA MET A 53 3.67 1.24 2.10
C MET A 53 2.63 2.20 2.68
N MET A 54 1.70 2.63 1.85
CA MET A 54 0.55 3.44 2.23
C MET A 54 -0.73 2.64 2.01
N THR A 55 -1.41 2.27 3.10
CA THR A 55 -2.60 1.42 3.06
C THR A 55 -3.79 2.05 3.75
N GLY A 56 -5.01 1.75 3.27
CA GLY A 56 -6.26 2.07 3.97
C GLY A 56 -6.53 1.20 5.18
N ASP A 57 -5.84 0.07 5.31
CA ASP A 57 -5.97 -0.87 6.41
C ASP A 57 -5.57 -0.25 7.76
N ASN A 58 -5.92 -0.95 8.84
CA ASN A 58 -5.48 -0.56 10.17
C ASN A 58 -3.96 -0.78 10.36
N LEU A 59 -3.40 -0.11 11.37
CA LEU A 59 -1.97 -0.12 11.67
C LEU A 59 -1.41 -1.54 11.89
N LYS A 60 -2.16 -2.39 12.59
CA LYS A 60 -1.71 -3.76 12.90
C LYS A 60 -1.60 -4.61 11.64
N THR A 61 -2.62 -4.57 10.78
CA THR A 61 -2.64 -5.28 9.50
C THR A 61 -1.52 -4.77 8.59
N GLY A 62 -1.40 -3.45 8.40
CA GLY A 62 -0.35 -2.86 7.58
C GLY A 62 1.06 -3.22 8.06
N THR A 63 1.30 -3.19 9.36
CA THR A 63 2.59 -3.59 9.94
C THR A 63 2.93 -5.05 9.67
N GLU A 64 1.95 -5.95 9.80
CA GLU A 64 2.16 -7.37 9.56
C GLU A 64 2.42 -7.66 8.07
N ILE A 65 1.67 -7.05 7.16
CA ILE A 65 1.90 -7.15 5.71
C ILE A 65 3.32 -6.66 5.36
N ALA A 66 3.75 -5.53 5.91
CA ALA A 66 5.10 -5.01 5.69
C ALA A 66 6.18 -5.95 6.20
N ARG A 67 5.96 -6.60 7.35
CA ARG A 67 6.87 -7.61 7.91
C ARG A 67 7.00 -8.81 6.96
N GLN A 68 5.88 -9.33 6.47
CA GLN A 68 5.84 -10.44 5.50
C GLN A 68 6.48 -10.05 4.16
N ALA A 69 6.29 -8.81 3.71
CA ALA A 69 6.89 -8.26 2.51
C ALA A 69 8.41 -7.99 2.63
N GLY A 70 9.00 -8.18 3.82
CA GLY A 70 10.44 -8.04 4.03
C GLY A 70 10.92 -6.60 4.25
N PHE A 71 10.05 -5.71 4.70
CA PHE A 71 10.44 -4.35 5.08
C PHE A 71 11.45 -4.38 6.25
N LYS A 72 12.47 -3.55 6.14
CA LYS A 72 13.48 -3.37 7.19
C LYS A 72 13.20 -2.12 8.02
N ASN A 73 13.62 -2.17 9.30
CA ASN A 73 13.52 -1.02 10.21
C ASN A 73 12.11 -0.41 10.16
N ILE A 74 11.08 -1.25 10.35
CA ILE A 74 9.69 -0.85 10.25
C ILE A 74 9.39 0.26 11.25
N TRP A 75 8.93 1.38 10.72
CA TRP A 75 8.36 2.48 11.46
C TRP A 75 6.94 2.71 10.93
N ALA A 76 5.97 2.18 11.68
CA ALA A 76 4.57 2.18 11.28
C ALA A 76 3.79 3.23 12.07
N ILE A 77 2.97 4.01 11.37
CA ILE A 77 2.11 5.03 11.96
C ILE A 77 0.73 5.03 11.28
N GLU A 78 -0.24 5.70 11.88
CA GLU A 78 -1.45 6.10 11.16
C GLU A 78 -1.23 7.42 10.41
N ALA A 79 -1.92 7.60 9.28
CA ALA A 79 -1.74 8.78 8.41
C ALA A 79 -1.98 10.12 9.13
N LYS A 80 -2.89 10.14 10.11
CA LYS A 80 -3.17 11.34 10.94
C LYS A 80 -1.96 11.83 11.74
N ASP A 81 -1.03 10.92 12.08
CA ASP A 81 0.13 11.20 12.92
C ASP A 81 1.37 11.56 12.09
N PHE A 82 1.26 11.60 10.76
CA PHE A 82 2.40 11.77 9.85
C PHE A 82 3.17 13.07 10.10
N GLU A 83 2.49 14.20 10.23
CA GLU A 83 3.14 15.51 10.43
C GLU A 83 3.94 15.59 11.74
N GLU A 84 3.48 14.89 12.79
CA GLU A 84 4.19 14.80 14.05
C GLU A 84 5.36 13.83 13.95
N ALA A 85 5.14 12.69 13.30
CA ALA A 85 6.14 11.65 13.14
C ALA A 85 7.40 12.14 12.41
N ILE A 86 7.25 12.91 11.33
CA ILE A 86 8.39 13.42 10.53
C ILE A 86 9.28 14.44 11.28
N LYS A 87 8.83 14.96 12.41
CA LYS A 87 9.66 15.83 13.28
C LYS A 87 10.68 15.04 14.09
N ASN A 88 10.44 13.73 14.25
CA ASN A 88 11.24 12.85 15.08
C ASN A 88 11.75 11.66 14.25
N LYS A 89 13.07 11.50 14.17
CA LYS A 89 13.66 10.31 13.53
C LYS A 89 13.45 9.09 14.42
N GLN A 90 13.03 7.98 13.83
CA GLN A 90 12.80 6.74 14.56
C GLN A 90 13.33 5.52 13.77
N ASN A 91 13.82 4.51 14.49
CA ASN A 91 14.32 3.26 13.90
C ASN A 91 15.40 3.46 12.82
N GLY A 92 16.19 4.55 12.92
CA GLY A 92 17.23 4.89 11.93
C GLY A 92 16.68 5.44 10.62
N ARG A 93 15.41 5.85 10.58
CA ARG A 93 14.74 6.44 9.41
C ARG A 93 14.41 7.91 9.64
N GLU A 94 14.36 8.67 8.55
CA GLU A 94 13.96 10.08 8.56
C GLU A 94 12.43 10.23 8.47
N PHE A 95 11.72 9.20 7.97
CA PHE A 95 10.27 9.18 7.83
C PHE A 95 9.73 7.74 7.95
N PRO A 96 8.44 7.59 8.29
CA PRO A 96 7.77 6.28 8.39
C PRO A 96 7.76 5.55 7.04
N ASN A 97 7.92 4.23 7.08
CA ASN A 97 7.83 3.39 5.88
C ASN A 97 6.59 2.50 5.82
N VAL A 98 5.74 2.57 6.86
CA VAL A 98 4.40 1.97 6.84
C VAL A 98 3.41 3.01 7.36
N ILE A 99 2.48 3.42 6.51
CA ILE A 99 1.50 4.43 6.85
C ILE A 99 0.11 3.83 6.61
N ALA A 100 -0.61 3.64 7.71
CA ALA A 100 -1.91 2.99 7.76
C ALA A 100 -3.06 4.01 7.78
N ARG A 101 -4.29 3.55 7.54
CA ARG A 101 -5.48 4.41 7.51
C ARG A 101 -5.36 5.60 6.55
N CYS A 102 -4.63 5.41 5.46
CA CYS A 102 -4.49 6.44 4.43
C CYS A 102 -5.79 6.61 3.64
N THR A 103 -6.22 7.85 3.53
CA THR A 103 -7.19 8.29 2.51
C THR A 103 -6.47 8.62 1.21
N PRO A 104 -7.17 8.77 0.06
CA PRO A 104 -6.55 9.26 -1.17
C PRO A 104 -5.84 10.61 -1.00
N THR A 105 -6.41 11.52 -0.21
CA THR A 105 -5.81 12.82 0.10
C THR A 105 -4.50 12.64 0.88
N ASN A 106 -4.48 11.77 1.91
CA ASN A 106 -3.27 11.52 2.67
C ASN A 106 -2.13 10.98 1.78
N LYS A 107 -2.44 10.06 0.86
CA LYS A 107 -1.44 9.52 -0.08
C LYS A 107 -0.81 10.63 -0.92
N LEU A 108 -1.63 11.54 -1.44
CA LEU A 108 -1.17 12.68 -2.24
C LEU A 108 -0.33 13.66 -1.41
N ASP A 109 -0.74 13.98 -0.18
CA ASP A 109 -0.04 14.93 0.69
C ASP A 109 1.32 14.39 1.13
N ILE A 110 1.40 13.10 1.46
CA ILE A 110 2.66 12.42 1.80
C ILE A 110 3.61 12.40 0.59
N LEU A 111 3.08 12.14 -0.60
CA LEU A 111 3.85 12.17 -1.84
C LEU A 111 4.44 13.56 -2.10
N LYS A 112 3.62 14.62 -2.00
CA LYS A 112 4.06 16.00 -2.15
C LYS A 112 5.12 16.38 -1.14
N TRP A 113 4.92 15.97 0.14
CA TRP A 113 5.93 16.17 1.18
C TRP A 113 7.27 15.54 0.80
N ALA A 114 7.27 14.33 0.28
CA ALA A 114 8.49 13.65 -0.14
C ALA A 114 9.17 14.39 -1.31
N GLN A 115 8.41 14.84 -2.30
CA GLN A 115 8.92 15.61 -3.44
C GLN A 115 9.49 16.98 -3.00
N ASP A 116 8.87 17.64 -2.03
CA ASP A 116 9.38 18.89 -1.43
C ASP A 116 10.74 18.67 -0.74
N LYS A 117 10.96 17.47 -0.20
CA LYS A 117 12.27 17.02 0.34
C LYS A 117 13.25 16.59 -0.74
N LYS A 118 12.90 16.75 -2.03
CA LYS A 118 13.73 16.42 -3.19
C LYS A 118 13.94 14.91 -3.41
N TYR A 119 13.04 14.09 -2.87
CA TYR A 119 12.96 12.68 -3.27
C TYR A 119 12.31 12.56 -4.64
N VAL A 120 12.86 11.68 -5.47
CA VAL A 120 12.20 11.23 -6.70
C VAL A 120 11.27 10.07 -6.33
N CYS A 121 9.98 10.26 -6.53
CA CYS A 121 8.95 9.38 -6.02
C CYS A 121 8.26 8.62 -7.15
N ALA A 122 8.34 7.29 -7.11
CA ALA A 122 7.45 6.44 -7.88
C ALA A 122 6.24 6.04 -7.01
N MET A 123 5.05 6.11 -7.57
CA MET A 123 3.81 5.68 -6.93
C MET A 123 3.22 4.50 -7.67
N THR A 124 2.78 3.47 -6.92
CA THR A 124 2.04 2.34 -7.50
C THR A 124 0.61 2.34 -6.99
N GLY A 125 -0.33 1.96 -7.85
CA GLY A 125 -1.74 1.85 -7.48
C GLY A 125 -2.54 1.11 -8.54
N ASP A 126 -3.74 0.66 -8.17
CA ASP A 126 -4.66 -0.10 -9.04
C ASP A 126 -6.07 0.47 -9.06
N GLY A 127 -6.41 1.31 -8.08
CA GLY A 127 -7.74 1.86 -7.87
C GLY A 127 -7.93 3.30 -8.35
N VAL A 128 -9.19 3.70 -8.50
CA VAL A 128 -9.58 5.09 -8.78
C VAL A 128 -9.04 6.03 -7.68
N ASN A 129 -9.00 5.55 -6.44
CA ASN A 129 -8.53 6.31 -5.29
C ASN A 129 -7.04 6.67 -5.35
N ASP A 130 -6.25 5.94 -6.14
CA ASP A 130 -4.81 6.17 -6.29
C ASP A 130 -4.49 7.15 -7.43
N SER A 131 -5.44 7.40 -8.33
CA SER A 131 -5.24 8.21 -9.53
C SER A 131 -4.67 9.61 -9.28
N PRO A 132 -5.09 10.38 -8.24
CA PRO A 132 -4.49 11.67 -7.96
C PRO A 132 -2.99 11.57 -7.59
N SER A 133 -2.61 10.52 -6.84
CA SER A 133 -1.22 10.28 -6.46
C SER A 133 -0.40 9.73 -7.62
N LEU A 134 -0.97 8.85 -8.45
CA LEU A 134 -0.32 8.33 -9.66
C LEU A 134 0.04 9.46 -10.63
N ASN A 135 -0.91 10.35 -10.90
CA ASN A 135 -0.70 11.49 -11.80
C ASN A 135 0.31 12.52 -11.26
N HIS A 136 0.43 12.64 -9.93
CA HIS A 136 1.32 13.63 -9.31
C HIS A 136 2.73 13.10 -9.07
N ALA A 137 2.92 11.78 -9.05
CA ALA A 137 4.23 11.16 -8.85
C ALA A 137 5.21 11.53 -9.97
N ASP A 138 6.52 11.46 -9.69
CA ASP A 138 7.54 11.61 -10.73
C ASP A 138 7.49 10.42 -11.71
N VAL A 139 7.00 9.25 -11.24
CA VAL A 139 6.66 8.10 -12.07
C VAL A 139 5.42 7.40 -11.48
N GLY A 140 4.28 7.54 -12.15
CA GLY A 140 3.06 6.81 -11.84
C GLY A 140 3.07 5.41 -12.47
N ILE A 141 2.78 4.38 -11.69
CA ILE A 141 2.80 2.99 -12.15
C ILE A 141 1.46 2.33 -11.80
N ALA A 142 0.67 1.95 -12.81
CA ALA A 142 -0.56 1.21 -12.61
C ALA A 142 -0.36 -0.31 -12.80
N MET A 143 -1.16 -1.08 -12.05
CA MET A 143 -1.26 -2.52 -12.29
C MET A 143 -2.07 -2.80 -13.55
N GLY A 144 -1.73 -3.86 -14.29
CA GLY A 144 -2.44 -4.26 -15.51
C GLY A 144 -3.90 -4.65 -15.26
N SER A 145 -4.19 -5.24 -14.09
CA SER A 145 -5.55 -5.53 -13.60
C SER A 145 -6.26 -4.31 -13.01
N GLY A 146 -5.56 -3.18 -12.84
CA GLY A 146 -6.11 -1.94 -12.28
C GLY A 146 -7.20 -1.31 -13.13
N THR A 147 -7.91 -0.35 -12.55
CA THR A 147 -8.98 0.39 -13.22
C THR A 147 -8.45 1.20 -14.41
N SER A 148 -9.34 1.51 -15.40
CA SER A 148 -8.98 2.38 -16.53
C SER A 148 -8.49 3.75 -16.05
N VAL A 149 -9.12 4.30 -15.01
CA VAL A 149 -8.76 5.61 -14.44
C VAL A 149 -7.34 5.59 -13.84
N ALA A 150 -6.95 4.51 -13.15
CA ALA A 150 -5.58 4.37 -12.63
C ALA A 150 -4.57 4.27 -13.77
N LYS A 151 -4.89 3.50 -14.83
CA LYS A 151 -4.03 3.34 -16.01
C LYS A 151 -3.85 4.65 -16.78
N GLU A 152 -4.90 5.41 -16.96
CA GLU A 152 -4.86 6.73 -17.62
C GLU A 152 -4.07 7.77 -16.81
N ALA A 153 -4.06 7.63 -15.49
CA ALA A 153 -3.32 8.52 -14.58
C ALA A 153 -1.84 8.14 -14.41
N SER A 154 -1.37 7.05 -15.03
CA SER A 154 -0.02 6.51 -14.83
C SER A 154 0.85 6.66 -16.07
N ASP A 155 2.18 6.68 -15.86
CA ASP A 155 3.19 6.71 -16.93
C ASP A 155 3.54 5.30 -17.43
N ILE A 156 3.38 4.30 -16.55
CA ILE A 156 3.75 2.90 -16.79
C ILE A 156 2.62 1.99 -16.38
N ILE A 157 2.33 0.97 -17.19
CA ILE A 157 1.38 -0.10 -16.85
C ILE A 157 2.11 -1.43 -16.77
N LEU A 158 2.01 -2.10 -15.62
CA LEU A 158 2.58 -3.43 -15.39
C LEU A 158 1.62 -4.51 -15.89
N LEU A 159 1.83 -5.03 -17.08
CA LEU A 159 0.93 -6.01 -17.72
C LEU A 159 0.85 -7.35 -16.97
N ASP A 160 1.87 -7.69 -16.21
CA ASP A 160 2.00 -8.94 -15.45
C ASP A 160 1.56 -8.80 -13.97
N ASP A 161 1.14 -7.61 -13.56
CA ASP A 161 0.77 -7.28 -12.18
C ASP A 161 1.85 -7.64 -11.13
N ALA A 162 3.10 -7.72 -11.57
CA ALA A 162 4.19 -8.19 -10.75
C ALA A 162 5.05 -7.03 -10.20
N PHE A 163 5.10 -6.88 -8.88
CA PHE A 163 5.98 -5.89 -8.23
C PHE A 163 7.47 -6.03 -8.64
N PRO A 164 8.04 -7.24 -8.85
CA PRO A 164 9.40 -7.38 -9.37
C PRO A 164 9.66 -6.69 -10.72
N SER A 165 8.65 -6.50 -11.54
CA SER A 165 8.77 -5.81 -12.84
C SER A 165 9.11 -4.33 -12.69
N ILE A 166 8.71 -3.69 -11.56
CA ILE A 166 9.14 -2.34 -11.19
C ILE A 166 10.66 -2.29 -11.04
N VAL A 167 11.24 -3.25 -10.32
CA VAL A 167 12.70 -3.34 -10.11
C VAL A 167 13.42 -3.48 -11.45
N THR A 168 12.86 -4.26 -12.36
CA THR A 168 13.39 -4.43 -13.71
C THR A 168 13.31 -3.13 -14.49
N GLY A 169 12.19 -2.41 -14.45
CA GLY A 169 12.02 -1.09 -15.08
C GLY A 169 13.05 -0.07 -14.58
N VAL A 170 13.26 0.02 -13.27
CA VAL A 170 14.28 0.90 -12.69
C VAL A 170 15.69 0.52 -13.16
N LYS A 171 16.00 -0.78 -13.22
CA LYS A 171 17.30 -1.26 -13.73
C LYS A 171 17.53 -0.84 -15.18
N TRP A 172 16.53 -0.99 -16.03
CA TRP A 172 16.58 -0.57 -17.43
C TRP A 172 16.76 0.94 -17.57
N GLY A 173 15.97 1.74 -16.85
CA GLY A 173 16.09 3.20 -16.87
C GLY A 173 17.47 3.69 -16.45
N ARG A 174 18.03 3.11 -15.38
CA ARG A 174 19.41 3.43 -14.93
C ARG A 174 20.47 2.99 -15.95
N SER A 175 20.25 1.88 -16.65
CA SER A 175 21.18 1.42 -17.71
C SER A 175 21.16 2.36 -18.91
N LEU A 176 19.98 2.80 -19.34
CA LEU A 176 19.83 3.78 -20.43
C LEU A 176 20.53 5.10 -20.09
N PHE A 177 20.29 5.63 -18.89
CA PHE A 177 20.89 6.88 -18.44
C PHE A 177 22.43 6.85 -18.38
N LYS A 178 23.03 5.67 -18.14
CA LYS A 178 24.48 5.52 -18.14
C LYS A 178 25.09 5.52 -19.54
N ASN A 179 24.28 5.26 -20.56
CA ASN A 179 24.72 5.13 -21.95
C ASN A 179 24.48 6.41 -22.77
N ILE A 180 23.94 7.45 -22.14
CA ILE A 180 23.80 8.81 -22.69
C ILE A 180 24.92 9.70 -22.13
#